data_8b4e75678a273229a61a7df20253bd02
#
_entry.id   8b4e75678a273229a61a7df20253bd02
#
_cell.length_a   1.000
_cell.length_b   1.000
_cell.length_c   1.000
_cell.angle_alpha   90.00
_cell.angle_beta   90.00
_cell.angle_gamma   90.00
#
_symmetry.space_group_name_H-M   'P 1'
#
loop_
_entity.id
_entity.type
_entity.pdbx_description
1 polymer ?
#
loop_
_entity_poly.entity_id
_entity_poly.type
_entity_poly.pdbx_seq_one_letter_code
_entity_poly.pdbx_strand_id
1 'polypeptide(L)'
;MNTVDRGLVCVSVAAVDAAAVIASVRPVLSLADVVEIRLDAMLVPQIEPCVAALDRPLLVTNRPRWEGGLFAGSEAERVDQLCAAVQAGARYVDIELRTNAALRSRLIGAARDRGARVIVSSHDFAGTPPAATLLATLHQMRASGADLGKIVTTATNADEALRVLAVQGEAKTLHF
;
A
#
# COMPACT_ATOMS: atom_id res chain seq x y z
N MET A 1 9.57 -30.69 -6.87
CA MET A 1 10.44 -29.55 -6.52
C MET A 1 9.65 -28.66 -5.58
N ASN A 2 10.06 -28.57 -4.31
CA ASN A 2 9.44 -27.60 -3.38
C ASN A 2 9.75 -26.20 -3.90
N THR A 3 8.76 -25.53 -4.46
CA THR A 3 8.83 -24.10 -4.72
C THR A 3 8.91 -23.42 -3.35
N VAL A 4 10.09 -22.95 -2.97
CA VAL A 4 10.22 -22.02 -1.85
C VAL A 4 9.29 -20.86 -2.19
N ASP A 5 8.27 -20.66 -1.35
CA ASP A 5 7.29 -19.58 -1.52
C ASP A 5 8.04 -18.27 -1.26
N ARG A 6 8.60 -17.69 -2.34
CA ARG A 6 9.29 -16.40 -2.24
C ARG A 6 8.28 -15.27 -2.09
N GLY A 7 8.60 -14.28 -1.28
CA GLY A 7 7.81 -13.06 -1.23
C GLY A 7 7.72 -12.38 -2.60
N LEU A 8 6.63 -11.66 -2.86
CA LEU A 8 6.45 -10.87 -4.07
C LEU A 8 7.36 -9.63 -4.05
N VAL A 9 7.95 -9.34 -5.20
CA VAL A 9 8.74 -8.12 -5.40
C VAL A 9 7.81 -7.01 -5.88
N CYS A 10 7.67 -5.96 -5.08
CA CYS A 10 6.91 -4.76 -5.44
C CYS A 10 7.88 -3.63 -5.83
N VAL A 11 7.74 -3.11 -7.05
CA VAL A 11 8.50 -1.94 -7.52
C VAL A 11 7.63 -0.71 -7.39
N SER A 12 8.06 0.25 -6.57
CA SER A 12 7.34 1.50 -6.33
C SER A 12 7.85 2.63 -7.22
N VAL A 13 6.92 3.33 -7.88
CA VAL A 13 7.23 4.45 -8.78
C VAL A 13 6.44 5.69 -8.40
N ALA A 14 7.17 6.78 -8.17
CA ALA A 14 6.65 8.12 -8.00
C ALA A 14 7.06 8.96 -9.22
N ALA A 15 6.11 9.30 -10.07
CA ALA A 15 6.34 10.06 -11.31
C ALA A 15 5.22 11.04 -11.56
N VAL A 16 5.47 12.03 -12.40
CA VAL A 16 4.55 13.17 -12.61
C VAL A 16 3.31 12.83 -13.43
N ASP A 17 3.35 11.74 -14.19
CA ASP A 17 2.24 11.26 -15.03
C ASP A 17 2.38 9.77 -15.36
N ALA A 18 1.36 9.20 -15.99
CA ALA A 18 1.31 7.79 -16.37
C ALA A 18 2.39 7.40 -17.40
N ALA A 19 2.74 8.28 -18.33
CA ALA A 19 3.78 8.03 -19.32
C ALA A 19 5.16 7.87 -18.67
N ALA A 20 5.47 8.74 -17.71
CA ALA A 20 6.70 8.67 -16.93
C ALA A 20 6.74 7.43 -16.02
N VAL A 21 5.58 7.01 -15.44
CA VAL A 21 5.48 5.74 -14.72
C VAL A 21 5.83 4.57 -15.62
N ILE A 22 5.18 4.47 -16.78
CA ILE A 22 5.39 3.38 -17.74
C ILE A 22 6.86 3.33 -18.19
N ALA A 23 7.44 4.48 -18.53
CA ALA A 23 8.85 4.56 -18.95
C ALA A 23 9.81 4.10 -17.85
N SER A 24 9.54 4.46 -16.59
CA SER A 24 10.37 4.08 -15.44
C SER A 24 10.28 2.59 -15.11
N VAL A 25 9.10 1.99 -15.28
CA VAL A 25 8.86 0.58 -14.93
C VAL A 25 9.37 -0.38 -15.99
N ARG A 26 9.28 -0.04 -17.28
CA ARG A 26 9.63 -0.95 -18.40
C ARG A 26 10.99 -1.64 -18.25
N PRO A 27 12.07 -0.97 -17.89
CA PRO A 27 13.39 -1.61 -17.77
C PRO A 27 13.47 -2.69 -16.68
N VAL A 28 12.61 -2.60 -15.66
CA VAL A 28 12.62 -3.48 -14.48
C VAL A 28 11.36 -4.35 -14.35
N LEU A 29 10.46 -4.30 -15.34
CA LEU A 29 9.16 -4.97 -15.28
C LEU A 29 9.29 -6.49 -15.12
N SER A 30 10.32 -7.10 -15.70
CA SER A 30 10.59 -8.54 -15.58
C SER A 30 10.98 -8.97 -14.15
N LEU A 31 11.43 -8.03 -13.32
CA LEU A 31 11.81 -8.25 -11.92
C LEU A 31 10.65 -8.01 -10.95
N ALA A 32 9.59 -7.35 -11.41
CA ALA A 32 8.45 -6.97 -10.58
C ALA A 32 7.34 -8.03 -10.64
N ASP A 33 6.81 -8.41 -9.48
CA ASP A 33 5.56 -9.17 -9.36
C ASP A 33 4.36 -8.22 -9.21
N VAL A 34 4.59 -7.02 -8.63
CA VAL A 34 3.60 -5.95 -8.43
C VAL A 34 4.26 -4.62 -8.75
N VAL A 35 3.53 -3.69 -9.34
CA VAL A 35 3.97 -2.30 -9.56
C VAL A 35 3.14 -1.38 -8.68
N GLU A 36 3.79 -0.66 -7.76
CA GLU A 36 3.16 0.40 -6.96
C GLU A 36 3.26 1.73 -7.69
N ILE A 37 2.11 2.38 -7.87
CA ILE A 37 1.98 3.71 -8.48
C ILE A 37 1.61 4.72 -7.38
N ARG A 38 2.42 5.77 -7.23
CA ARG A 38 2.23 6.86 -6.29
C ARG A 38 1.40 7.98 -6.95
N LEU A 39 0.07 7.96 -6.75
CA LEU A 39 -0.84 9.01 -7.26
C LEU A 39 -0.51 10.39 -6.69
N ASP A 40 -0.07 10.45 -5.45
CA ASP A 40 0.30 11.68 -4.77
C ASP A 40 1.51 12.41 -5.42
N ALA A 41 2.27 11.73 -6.28
CA ALA A 41 3.33 12.34 -7.07
C ALA A 41 2.87 12.83 -8.45
N MET A 42 1.66 12.45 -8.91
CA MET A 42 1.14 12.83 -10.22
C MET A 42 0.53 14.22 -10.19
N LEU A 43 0.76 15.00 -11.26
CA LEU A 43 0.09 16.29 -11.48
C LEU A 43 -1.41 16.10 -11.77
N VAL A 44 -1.74 15.07 -12.53
CA VAL A 44 -3.12 14.63 -12.80
C VAL A 44 -3.19 13.13 -12.53
N PRO A 45 -3.84 12.70 -11.43
CA PRO A 45 -3.92 11.28 -11.06
C PRO A 45 -4.69 10.47 -12.11
N GLN A 46 -4.02 9.58 -12.82
CA GLN A 46 -4.60 8.69 -13.83
C GLN A 46 -3.85 7.36 -13.85
N ILE A 47 -4.55 6.24 -13.76
CA ILE A 47 -3.92 4.91 -13.82
C ILE A 47 -4.34 4.09 -15.04
N GLU A 48 -5.39 4.45 -15.74
CA GLU A 48 -5.91 3.72 -16.89
C GLU A 48 -4.84 3.43 -17.96
N PRO A 49 -3.95 4.40 -18.32
CA PRO A 49 -2.86 4.11 -19.26
C PRO A 49 -1.86 3.07 -18.71
N CYS A 50 -1.63 3.07 -17.39
CA CYS A 50 -0.75 2.08 -16.75
C CYS A 50 -1.39 0.69 -16.74
N VAL A 51 -2.71 0.59 -16.48
CA VAL A 51 -3.47 -0.67 -16.54
C VAL A 51 -3.40 -1.26 -17.95
N ALA A 52 -3.51 -0.42 -18.98
CA ALA A 52 -3.46 -0.86 -20.37
C ALA A 52 -2.04 -1.27 -20.83
N ALA A 53 -0.99 -0.66 -20.29
CA ALA A 53 0.38 -0.80 -20.78
C ALA A 53 1.24 -1.79 -19.98
N LEU A 54 0.88 -2.10 -18.72
CA LEU A 54 1.67 -2.94 -17.82
C LEU A 54 0.94 -4.25 -17.55
N ASP A 55 1.60 -5.37 -17.85
CA ASP A 55 1.08 -6.73 -17.65
C ASP A 55 1.35 -7.26 -16.23
N ARG A 56 1.35 -6.39 -15.23
CA ARG A 56 1.55 -6.71 -13.81
C ARG A 56 0.41 -6.16 -12.96
N PRO A 57 0.07 -6.85 -11.86
CA PRO A 57 -0.85 -6.30 -10.87
C PRO A 57 -0.39 -4.92 -10.39
N LEU A 58 -1.30 -3.94 -10.39
CA LEU A 58 -1.01 -2.60 -9.93
C LEU A 58 -1.47 -2.43 -8.48
N LEU A 59 -0.59 -1.91 -7.64
CA LEU A 59 -0.89 -1.34 -6.34
C LEU A 59 -0.94 0.18 -6.49
N VAL A 60 -2.02 0.80 -6.06
CA VAL A 60 -2.18 2.25 -6.12
C VAL A 60 -2.18 2.85 -4.72
N THR A 61 -1.27 3.79 -4.51
CA THR A 61 -1.08 4.51 -3.26
C THR A 61 -1.26 6.00 -3.50
N ASN A 62 -2.06 6.65 -2.65
CA ASN A 62 -2.21 8.12 -2.63
C ASN A 62 -1.87 8.62 -1.23
N ARG A 63 -0.56 8.75 -0.94
CA ARG A 63 -0.04 9.01 0.41
C ARG A 63 -0.27 10.45 0.84
N PRO A 64 -0.96 10.68 1.99
CA PRO A 64 -1.17 12.02 2.53
C PRO A 64 0.10 12.59 3.15
N ARG A 65 0.19 13.92 3.22
CA ARG A 65 1.34 14.63 3.82
C ARG A 65 1.58 14.27 5.27
N TRP A 66 0.53 14.01 6.04
CA TRP A 66 0.63 13.67 7.45
C TRP A 66 1.21 12.26 7.69
N GLU A 67 1.42 11.46 6.64
CA GLU A 67 2.13 10.18 6.69
C GLU A 67 3.23 10.09 5.60
N GLY A 68 3.92 11.21 5.37
CA GLY A 68 5.13 11.28 4.55
C GLY A 68 4.92 11.29 3.04
N GLY A 69 3.69 11.51 2.55
CA GLY A 69 3.37 11.65 1.14
C GLY A 69 3.30 13.08 0.66
N LEU A 70 2.76 13.26 -0.56
CA LEU A 70 2.63 14.56 -1.21
C LEU A 70 1.19 15.03 -1.33
N PHE A 71 0.18 14.14 -1.12
CA PHE A 71 -1.22 14.52 -1.25
C PHE A 71 -1.63 15.55 -0.20
N ALA A 72 -2.18 16.68 -0.69
CA ALA A 72 -2.54 17.83 0.13
C ALA A 72 -4.05 18.17 0.13
N GLY A 73 -4.87 17.41 -0.60
CA GLY A 73 -6.32 17.57 -0.65
C GLY A 73 -7.02 17.02 0.59
N SER A 74 -8.33 17.01 0.58
CA SER A 74 -9.15 16.43 1.64
C SER A 74 -9.07 14.89 1.65
N GLU A 75 -9.30 14.28 2.82
CA GLU A 75 -9.37 12.82 2.94
C GLU A 75 -10.47 12.20 2.07
N ALA A 76 -11.60 12.92 1.86
CA ALA A 76 -12.67 12.46 0.99
C ALA A 76 -12.20 12.38 -0.48
N GLU A 77 -11.57 13.45 -1.00
CA GLU A 77 -10.99 13.46 -2.36
C GLU A 77 -9.93 12.37 -2.54
N ARG A 78 -9.08 12.17 -1.53
CA ARG A 78 -8.05 11.12 -1.57
C ARG A 78 -8.66 9.73 -1.72
N VAL A 79 -9.70 9.44 -0.95
CA VAL A 79 -10.42 8.16 -1.01
C VAL A 79 -11.22 8.04 -2.32
N ASP A 80 -11.79 9.13 -2.84
CA ASP A 80 -12.44 9.13 -4.16
C ASP A 80 -11.45 8.74 -5.26
N GLN A 81 -10.24 9.25 -5.25
CA GLN A 81 -9.19 8.88 -6.21
C GLN A 81 -8.77 7.41 -6.07
N LEU A 82 -8.66 6.88 -4.86
CA LEU A 82 -8.39 5.45 -4.64
C LEU A 82 -9.55 4.57 -5.12
N CYS A 83 -10.80 4.98 -4.88
CA CYS A 83 -11.96 4.28 -5.42
C CYS A 83 -11.98 4.31 -6.96
N ALA A 84 -11.64 5.44 -7.59
CA ALA A 84 -11.50 5.56 -9.03
C ALA A 84 -10.40 4.62 -9.57
N ALA A 85 -9.28 4.50 -8.86
CA ALA A 85 -8.22 3.56 -9.21
C ALA A 85 -8.69 2.10 -9.18
N VAL A 86 -9.48 1.72 -8.17
CA VAL A 86 -10.12 0.39 -8.12
C VAL A 86 -11.04 0.17 -9.32
N GLN A 87 -11.86 1.16 -9.68
CA GLN A 87 -12.75 1.08 -10.86
C GLN A 87 -11.97 0.93 -12.16
N ALA A 88 -10.82 1.60 -12.26
CA ALA A 88 -9.93 1.53 -13.42
C ALA A 88 -9.14 0.21 -13.53
N GLY A 89 -9.14 -0.64 -12.49
CA GLY A 89 -8.54 -1.97 -12.57
C GLY A 89 -7.31 -2.17 -11.66
N ALA A 90 -7.07 -1.30 -10.69
CA ALA A 90 -6.06 -1.55 -9.66
C ALA A 90 -6.34 -2.87 -8.94
N ARG A 91 -5.31 -3.73 -8.81
CA ARG A 91 -5.44 -5.00 -8.09
C ARG A 91 -5.30 -4.83 -6.58
N TYR A 92 -4.57 -3.82 -6.16
CA TYR A 92 -4.34 -3.44 -4.78
C TYR A 92 -4.48 -1.93 -4.61
N VAL A 93 -4.94 -1.50 -3.44
CA VAL A 93 -4.92 -0.09 -3.00
C VAL A 93 -4.39 0.00 -1.57
N ASP A 94 -3.64 1.05 -1.28
CA ASP A 94 -3.08 1.33 0.05
C ASP A 94 -3.86 2.50 0.69
N ILE A 95 -4.26 2.32 1.95
CA ILE A 95 -4.90 3.36 2.75
C ILE A 95 -4.39 3.30 4.19
N GLU A 96 -4.19 4.46 4.81
CA GLU A 96 -3.62 4.55 6.15
C GLU A 96 -4.62 4.12 7.23
N LEU A 97 -4.12 3.46 8.27
CA LEU A 97 -4.92 3.06 9.43
C LEU A 97 -5.57 4.27 10.13
N ARG A 98 -4.89 5.43 10.13
CA ARG A 98 -5.35 6.68 10.73
C ARG A 98 -6.44 7.39 9.93
N THR A 99 -6.70 7.02 8.70
CA THR A 99 -7.82 7.54 7.91
C THR A 99 -9.13 7.27 8.65
N ASN A 100 -10.07 8.22 8.54
CA ASN A 100 -11.40 8.08 9.13
C ASN A 100 -12.02 6.72 8.81
N ALA A 101 -12.58 6.04 9.83
CA ALA A 101 -13.08 4.67 9.69
C ALA A 101 -14.17 4.52 8.61
N ALA A 102 -15.07 5.51 8.47
CA ALA A 102 -16.12 5.47 7.45
C ALA A 102 -15.54 5.57 6.02
N LEU A 103 -14.55 6.44 5.81
CA LEU A 103 -13.85 6.58 4.53
C LEU A 103 -13.07 5.30 4.19
N ARG A 104 -12.36 4.73 5.16
CA ARG A 104 -11.65 3.47 5.00
C ARG A 104 -12.59 2.32 4.65
N SER A 105 -13.72 2.19 5.37
CA SER A 105 -14.73 1.18 5.09
C SER A 105 -15.35 1.33 3.70
N ARG A 106 -15.54 2.56 3.21
CA ARG A 106 -16.03 2.84 1.86
C ARG A 106 -15.05 2.30 0.81
N LEU A 107 -13.74 2.56 0.95
CA LEU A 107 -12.75 2.03 0.02
C LEU A 107 -12.68 0.51 0.06
N ILE A 108 -12.73 -0.10 1.26
CA ILE A 108 -12.73 -1.56 1.43
C ILE A 108 -13.96 -2.18 0.73
N GLY A 109 -15.13 -1.57 0.86
CA GLY A 109 -16.34 -2.00 0.14
C GLY A 109 -16.16 -1.94 -1.37
N ALA A 110 -15.72 -0.78 -1.89
CA ALA A 110 -15.50 -0.58 -3.32
C ALA A 110 -14.45 -1.57 -3.89
N ALA A 111 -13.39 -1.85 -3.16
CA ALA A 111 -12.37 -2.82 -3.55
C ALA A 111 -12.93 -4.24 -3.60
N ARG A 112 -13.70 -4.64 -2.59
CA ARG A 112 -14.35 -5.96 -2.53
C ARG A 112 -15.29 -6.20 -3.72
N ASP A 113 -16.09 -5.19 -4.08
CA ASP A 113 -17.04 -5.27 -5.20
C ASP A 113 -16.34 -5.49 -6.55
N ARG A 114 -15.06 -5.15 -6.65
CA ARG A 114 -14.23 -5.29 -7.85
C ARG A 114 -13.18 -6.40 -7.75
N GLY A 115 -13.16 -7.14 -6.64
CA GLY A 115 -12.16 -8.18 -6.39
C GLY A 115 -10.73 -7.63 -6.24
N ALA A 116 -10.58 -6.34 -5.93
CA ALA A 116 -9.32 -5.74 -5.52
C ALA A 116 -9.08 -5.97 -4.03
N ARG A 117 -7.81 -5.88 -3.59
CA ARG A 117 -7.39 -6.07 -2.20
C ARG A 117 -6.93 -4.77 -1.59
N VAL A 118 -7.20 -4.59 -0.31
CA VAL A 118 -6.83 -3.38 0.43
C VAL A 118 -5.69 -3.68 1.39
N ILE A 119 -4.62 -2.88 1.25
CA ILE A 119 -3.54 -2.79 2.22
C ILE A 119 -3.90 -1.66 3.18
N VAL A 120 -3.98 -1.96 4.48
CA VAL A 120 -4.04 -0.89 5.50
C VAL A 120 -2.64 -0.68 6.05
N SER A 121 -2.14 0.56 5.96
CA SER A 121 -0.77 0.92 6.27
C SER A 121 -0.64 1.85 7.47
N SER A 122 0.53 1.83 8.11
CA SER A 122 0.94 2.77 9.17
C SER A 122 2.44 3.03 9.05
N HIS A 123 2.84 4.30 9.01
CA HIS A 123 4.23 4.72 8.89
C HIS A 123 4.64 5.56 10.10
N ASP A 124 5.71 5.15 10.77
CA ASP A 124 6.36 5.89 11.85
C ASP A 124 7.80 6.23 11.45
N PHE A 125 8.01 7.48 11.06
CA PHE A 125 9.33 7.99 10.65
C PHE A 125 10.17 8.45 11.85
N ALA A 126 9.57 8.53 13.06
CA ALA A 126 10.28 8.98 14.26
C ALA A 126 11.04 7.84 14.95
N GLY A 127 10.64 6.58 14.76
CA GLY A 127 11.28 5.46 15.41
C GLY A 127 10.58 4.12 15.20
N THR A 128 10.96 3.15 16.02
CA THR A 128 10.33 1.82 16.07
C THR A 128 9.69 1.61 17.43
N PRO A 129 8.35 1.61 17.52
CA PRO A 129 7.63 1.41 18.78
C PRO A 129 7.93 0.06 19.45
N PRO A 130 7.61 -0.10 20.75
CA PRO A 130 7.66 -1.38 21.43
C PRO A 130 6.81 -2.45 20.74
N ALA A 131 7.18 -3.72 20.88
CA ALA A 131 6.49 -4.86 20.24
C ALA A 131 4.98 -4.88 20.53
N ALA A 132 4.57 -4.58 21.77
CA ALA A 132 3.17 -4.52 22.14
C ALA A 132 2.37 -3.47 21.33
N THR A 133 2.97 -2.32 21.03
CA THR A 133 2.36 -1.28 20.21
C THR A 133 2.24 -1.73 18.75
N LEU A 134 3.30 -2.35 18.20
CA LEU A 134 3.29 -2.89 16.85
C LEU A 134 2.22 -3.98 16.68
N LEU A 135 2.09 -4.88 17.66
CA LEU A 135 1.06 -5.91 17.68
C LEU A 135 -0.35 -5.30 17.77
N ALA A 136 -0.55 -4.30 18.64
CA ALA A 136 -1.83 -3.59 18.71
C ALA A 136 -2.19 -2.94 17.37
N THR A 137 -1.23 -2.34 16.68
CA THR A 137 -1.41 -1.77 15.33
C THR A 137 -1.81 -2.85 14.33
N LEU A 138 -1.14 -4.00 14.33
CA LEU A 138 -1.47 -5.14 13.49
C LEU A 138 -2.91 -5.63 13.71
N HIS A 139 -3.33 -5.77 14.98
CA HIS A 139 -4.70 -6.16 15.32
C HIS A 139 -5.74 -5.13 14.85
N GLN A 140 -5.45 -3.82 14.96
CA GLN A 140 -6.33 -2.76 14.45
C GLN A 140 -6.45 -2.82 12.92
N MET A 141 -5.36 -3.06 12.19
CA MET A 141 -5.37 -3.25 10.73
C MET A 141 -6.27 -4.43 10.36
N ARG A 142 -6.09 -5.58 11.00
CA ARG A 142 -6.94 -6.75 10.76
C ARG A 142 -8.42 -6.47 11.08
N ALA A 143 -8.71 -5.85 12.22
CA ALA A 143 -10.07 -5.51 12.63
C ALA A 143 -10.74 -4.49 11.69
N SER A 144 -9.98 -3.73 10.91
CA SER A 144 -10.51 -2.80 9.92
C SER A 144 -11.12 -3.49 8.68
N GLY A 145 -10.91 -4.80 8.51
CA GLY A 145 -11.33 -5.56 7.34
C GLY A 145 -10.37 -5.49 6.16
N ALA A 146 -9.12 -5.08 6.40
CA ALA A 146 -8.05 -5.10 5.40
C ALA A 146 -7.70 -6.53 4.96
N ASP A 147 -7.21 -6.67 3.74
CA ASP A 147 -6.67 -7.94 3.23
C ASP A 147 -5.19 -8.13 3.61
N LEU A 148 -4.47 -7.03 3.80
CA LEU A 148 -3.05 -6.99 4.15
C LEU A 148 -2.76 -5.83 5.10
N GLY A 149 -1.84 -6.04 6.06
CA GLY A 149 -1.30 -4.99 6.91
C GLY A 149 0.10 -4.58 6.45
N LYS A 150 0.41 -3.27 6.51
CA LYS A 150 1.74 -2.73 6.21
C LYS A 150 2.18 -1.82 7.35
N ILE A 151 3.18 -2.24 8.12
CA ILE A 151 3.78 -1.44 9.18
C ILE A 151 5.18 -1.03 8.73
N VAL A 152 5.44 0.27 8.70
CA VAL A 152 6.73 0.85 8.35
C VAL A 152 7.23 1.67 9.53
N THR A 153 8.46 1.44 9.96
CA THR A 153 9.10 2.16 11.06
C THR A 153 10.52 2.55 10.68
N THR A 154 11.10 3.48 11.43
CA THR A 154 12.51 3.85 11.29
C THR A 154 13.31 3.17 12.41
N ALA A 155 13.99 2.08 12.07
CA ALA A 155 14.87 1.40 13.00
C ALA A 155 16.23 2.10 13.07
N THR A 156 16.72 2.36 14.29
CA THR A 156 18.03 3.00 14.54
C THR A 156 19.11 1.97 14.91
N ASN A 157 18.72 0.72 15.17
CA ASN A 157 19.60 -0.37 15.51
C ASN A 157 19.01 -1.73 15.11
N ALA A 158 19.81 -2.80 15.23
CA ALA A 158 19.40 -4.15 14.82
C ALA A 158 18.23 -4.71 15.66
N ASP A 159 18.18 -4.40 16.96
CA ASP A 159 17.12 -4.92 17.85
C ASP A 159 15.76 -4.34 17.46
N GLU A 160 15.71 -3.10 17.01
CA GLU A 160 14.49 -2.47 16.51
C GLU A 160 14.03 -3.13 15.19
N ALA A 161 14.96 -3.42 14.28
CA ALA A 161 14.64 -4.12 13.04
C ALA A 161 14.13 -5.55 13.32
N LEU A 162 14.78 -6.30 14.23
CA LEU A 162 14.34 -7.62 14.64
C LEU A 162 12.96 -7.61 15.31
N ARG A 163 12.64 -6.54 16.04
CA ARG A 163 11.33 -6.35 16.66
C ARG A 163 10.21 -6.28 15.62
N VAL A 164 10.43 -5.59 14.52
CA VAL A 164 9.45 -5.52 13.41
C VAL A 164 9.31 -6.89 12.73
N LEU A 165 10.43 -7.60 12.51
CA LEU A 165 10.39 -8.95 11.93
C LEU A 165 9.63 -9.95 12.82
N ALA A 166 9.73 -9.84 14.15
CA ALA A 166 8.98 -10.67 15.08
C ALA A 166 7.46 -10.48 14.91
N VAL A 167 7.00 -9.23 14.70
CA VAL A 167 5.59 -8.93 14.43
C VAL A 167 5.11 -9.59 13.13
N GLN A 168 5.95 -9.71 12.11
CA GLN A 168 5.61 -10.45 10.88
C GLN A 168 5.36 -11.95 11.15
N GLY A 169 6.08 -12.54 12.11
CA GLY A 169 5.84 -13.90 12.58
C GLY A 169 4.43 -14.07 13.15
N GLU A 170 4.00 -13.14 13.99
CA GLU A 170 2.65 -13.12 14.57
C GLU A 170 1.56 -12.90 13.50
N ALA A 171 1.80 -12.06 12.50
CA ALA A 171 0.86 -11.83 11.39
C ALA A 171 0.50 -13.13 10.66
N LYS A 172 1.46 -14.04 10.47
CA LYS A 172 1.22 -15.35 9.85
C LYS A 172 0.26 -16.22 10.67
N THR A 173 0.35 -16.18 12.01
CA THR A 173 -0.56 -16.91 12.90
C THR A 173 -1.99 -16.37 12.86
N LEU A 174 -2.12 -15.08 12.53
CA LEU A 174 -3.39 -14.38 12.39
C LEU A 174 -4.03 -14.57 11.00
N HIS A 175 -3.35 -15.25 10.06
CA HIS A 175 -3.75 -15.34 8.65
C HIS A 175 -3.98 -13.97 8.00
N PHE A 176 -3.02 -13.05 8.20
CA PHE A 176 -3.14 -11.65 7.78
C PHE A 176 -1.89 -11.18 7.02
#